data_00c420e49b82e56a9faada82c0b7e67d
#
_entry.id   00c420e49b82e56a9faada82c0b7e67d
#
_cell.length_a   1.000
_cell.length_b   1.000
_cell.length_c   1.000
_cell.angle_alpha   90.00
_cell.angle_beta   90.00
_cell.angle_gamma   90.00
#
_symmetry.space_group_name_H-M   'P 1'
#
loop_
_entity.id
_entity.type
_entity.pdbx_description
1 polymer ?
#
loop_
_entity_poly.entity_id
_entity_poly.type
_entity_poly.pdbx_seq_one_letter_code
_entity_poly.pdbx_strand_id
1 'polypeptide(L)'
;MDFKNYLVPGKTGLLIGIGGVSMSPLAEVLHDAGLDIRGSDMTESSNTLTLRERGIPIHIGHSADNVTDDISFVIRTAAVHDDNPEVHEAHRRGIPVFERTQAWGALMRGYQNALCISGTHGKTTTTSMCTHIMMAAEKDPTVM
;
A
#
# COMPACT_ATOMS: atom_id res chain seq x y z
N MET A 1 -16.82 5.53 1.37
CA MET A 1 -16.15 5.04 2.61
C MET A 1 -14.76 5.65 2.62
N ASP A 2 -14.28 6.19 3.75
CA ASP A 2 -12.94 6.84 3.82
C ASP A 2 -11.93 5.84 4.41
N PHE A 3 -10.81 5.61 3.71
CA PHE A 3 -9.74 4.71 4.16
C PHE A 3 -9.12 5.16 5.49
N LYS A 4 -9.19 6.45 5.83
CA LYS A 4 -8.72 6.98 7.11
C LYS A 4 -9.25 6.20 8.33
N ASN A 5 -10.47 5.67 8.24
CA ASN A 5 -11.10 4.91 9.32
C ASN A 5 -10.44 3.53 9.56
N TYR A 6 -9.58 3.09 8.64
CA TYR A 6 -8.86 1.83 8.70
C TYR A 6 -7.39 1.99 9.09
N LEU A 7 -6.88 3.24 9.16
CA LEU A 7 -5.53 3.55 9.64
C LEU A 7 -5.48 3.48 11.18
N VAL A 8 -5.73 2.29 11.71
CA VAL A 8 -5.76 2.01 13.15
C VAL A 8 -4.85 0.83 13.43
N PRO A 9 -3.87 0.95 14.37
CA PRO A 9 -3.00 -0.16 14.73
C PRO A 9 -3.77 -1.44 15.06
N GLY A 10 -3.25 -2.59 14.60
CA GLY A 10 -3.87 -3.90 14.78
C GLY A 10 -5.00 -4.24 13.79
N LYS A 11 -5.36 -3.35 12.87
CA LYS A 11 -6.24 -3.70 11.75
C LYS A 11 -5.47 -4.52 10.72
N THR A 12 -6.10 -5.59 10.22
CA THR A 12 -5.51 -6.46 9.20
C THR A 12 -5.93 -6.01 7.80
N GLY A 13 -4.97 -5.84 6.91
CA GLY A 13 -5.20 -5.45 5.53
C GLY A 13 -4.55 -6.39 4.52
N LEU A 14 -5.26 -6.71 3.43
CA LEU A 14 -4.74 -7.46 2.29
C LEU A 14 -4.43 -6.51 1.12
N LEU A 15 -3.18 -6.52 0.66
CA LEU A 15 -2.72 -5.75 -0.49
C LEU A 15 -2.54 -6.67 -1.71
N ILE A 16 -3.37 -6.48 -2.74
CA ILE A 16 -3.34 -7.28 -3.97
C ILE A 16 -2.40 -6.62 -4.98
N GLY A 17 -1.40 -7.38 -5.46
CA GLY A 17 -0.29 -6.86 -6.27
C GLY A 17 0.76 -6.16 -5.42
N ILE A 18 1.07 -6.73 -4.23
CA ILE A 18 1.91 -6.09 -3.21
C ILE A 18 3.35 -5.84 -3.67
N GLY A 19 3.88 -6.62 -4.61
CA GLY A 19 5.22 -6.46 -5.18
C GLY A 19 5.36 -5.30 -6.17
N GLY A 20 4.25 -4.64 -6.53
CA GLY A 20 4.27 -3.50 -7.44
C GLY A 20 5.06 -2.31 -6.87
N VAL A 21 5.75 -1.55 -7.76
CA VAL A 21 6.67 -0.44 -7.42
C VAL A 21 6.07 0.59 -6.46
N SER A 22 4.77 0.85 -6.53
CA SER A 22 4.10 1.81 -5.66
C SER A 22 3.17 1.18 -4.61
N MET A 23 3.00 -0.16 -4.66
CA MET A 23 2.26 -0.89 -3.64
C MET A 23 3.20 -1.37 -2.53
N SER A 24 4.42 -1.77 -2.87
CA SER A 24 5.43 -2.21 -1.91
C SER A 24 5.76 -1.12 -0.88
N PRO A 25 6.05 0.15 -1.26
CA PRO A 25 6.23 1.20 -0.27
C PRO A 25 4.98 1.48 0.57
N LEU A 26 3.78 1.34 0.00
CA LEU A 26 2.54 1.47 0.76
C LEU A 26 2.43 0.40 1.85
N ALA A 27 2.78 -0.85 1.51
CA ALA A 27 2.76 -1.95 2.47
C ALA A 27 3.71 -1.68 3.65
N GLU A 28 4.92 -1.18 3.37
CA GLU A 28 5.89 -0.81 4.41
C GLU A 28 5.36 0.29 5.33
N VAL A 29 4.85 1.38 4.77
CA VAL A 29 4.33 2.51 5.56
C VAL A 29 3.14 2.09 6.43
N LEU A 30 2.23 1.26 5.90
CA LEU A 30 1.09 0.76 6.68
C LEU A 30 1.55 -0.20 7.78
N HIS A 31 2.51 -1.06 7.50
CA HIS A 31 3.10 -1.97 8.48
C HIS A 31 3.81 -1.20 9.60
N ASP A 32 4.63 -0.20 9.25
CA ASP A 32 5.33 0.65 10.22
C ASP A 32 4.36 1.51 11.05
N ALA A 33 3.17 1.80 10.52
CA ALA A 33 2.08 2.43 11.26
C ALA A 33 1.35 1.47 12.22
N GLY A 34 1.79 0.21 12.31
CA GLY A 34 1.26 -0.79 13.23
C GLY A 34 0.05 -1.58 12.73
N LEU A 35 -0.23 -1.56 11.43
CA LEU A 35 -1.25 -2.42 10.84
C LEU A 35 -0.67 -3.83 10.56
N ASP A 36 -1.51 -4.86 10.68
CA ASP A 36 -1.16 -6.22 10.26
C ASP A 36 -1.36 -6.32 8.73
N ILE A 37 -0.29 -6.13 7.97
CA ILE A 37 -0.34 -6.13 6.51
C ILE A 37 0.06 -7.49 5.98
N ARG A 38 -0.75 -7.98 5.06
CA ARG A 38 -0.52 -9.19 4.26
C ARG A 38 -0.69 -8.85 2.79
N GLY A 39 -0.17 -9.66 1.90
CA GLY A 39 -0.34 -9.40 0.48
C GLY A 39 -0.35 -10.63 -0.40
N SER A 40 -0.75 -10.40 -1.63
CA SER A 40 -0.63 -11.36 -2.72
C SER A 40 0.01 -10.71 -3.94
N ASP A 41 0.72 -11.52 -4.73
CA ASP A 41 1.24 -11.12 -6.03
C ASP A 41 1.24 -12.32 -6.97
N MET A 42 1.16 -12.08 -8.27
CA MET A 42 1.24 -13.16 -9.28
C MET A 42 2.61 -13.81 -9.32
N THR A 43 3.66 -13.04 -9.06
CA THR A 43 5.05 -13.48 -9.19
C THR A 43 5.90 -13.04 -8.00
N GLU A 44 6.90 -13.84 -7.69
CA GLU A 44 7.92 -13.43 -6.75
C GLU A 44 8.85 -12.40 -7.40
N SER A 45 9.21 -11.37 -6.66
CA SER A 45 10.07 -10.27 -7.09
C SER A 45 10.98 -9.82 -5.94
N SER A 46 11.99 -8.98 -6.25
CA SER A 46 12.83 -8.37 -5.20
C SER A 46 12.00 -7.64 -4.14
N ASN A 47 10.93 -6.95 -4.55
CA ASN A 47 10.05 -6.24 -3.63
C ASN A 47 9.32 -7.22 -2.68
N THR A 48 8.79 -8.32 -3.20
CA THR A 48 8.10 -9.32 -2.35
C THR A 48 9.06 -9.99 -1.38
N LEU A 49 10.30 -10.23 -1.79
CA LEU A 49 11.34 -10.78 -0.91
C LEU A 49 11.68 -9.79 0.22
N THR A 50 11.93 -8.52 -0.11
CA THR A 50 12.21 -7.47 0.88
C THR A 50 11.07 -7.32 1.88
N LEU A 51 9.81 -7.34 1.43
CA LEU A 51 8.65 -7.25 2.32
C LEU A 51 8.54 -8.46 3.26
N ARG A 52 8.85 -9.67 2.77
CA ARG A 52 8.91 -10.88 3.62
C ARG A 52 10.00 -10.79 4.68
N GLU A 53 11.18 -10.26 4.34
CA GLU A 53 12.26 -10.02 5.30
C GLU A 53 11.85 -9.05 6.42
N ARG A 54 10.91 -8.12 6.12
CA ARG A 54 10.29 -7.23 7.12
C ARG A 54 9.15 -7.88 7.91
N GLY A 55 8.86 -9.15 7.67
CA GLY A 55 7.83 -9.89 8.39
C GLY A 55 6.41 -9.76 7.82
N ILE A 56 6.26 -9.22 6.60
CA ILE A 56 4.97 -9.12 5.92
C ILE A 56 4.68 -10.44 5.18
N PRO A 57 3.61 -11.19 5.55
CA PRO A 57 3.24 -12.43 4.86
C PRO A 57 2.76 -12.16 3.43
N ILE A 58 3.30 -12.90 2.46
CA ILE A 58 2.94 -12.74 1.04
C ILE A 58 2.65 -14.09 0.42
N HIS A 59 1.49 -14.21 -0.21
CA HIS A 59 1.09 -15.34 -1.03
C HIS A 59 1.45 -15.08 -2.50
N ILE A 60 2.01 -16.09 -3.17
CA ILE A 60 2.22 -16.04 -4.62
C ILE A 60 1.06 -16.75 -5.28
N GLY A 61 0.41 -16.05 -6.19
CA GLY A 61 -0.86 -16.43 -6.80
C GLY A 61 -2.05 -15.77 -6.09
N HIS A 62 -3.09 -15.46 -6.89
CA HIS A 62 -4.35 -14.92 -6.39
C HIS A 62 -5.35 -16.04 -6.11
N SER A 63 -5.86 -16.09 -4.90
CA SER A 63 -6.88 -17.07 -4.46
C SER A 63 -7.87 -16.43 -3.50
N ALA A 64 -9.13 -16.84 -3.59
CA ALA A 64 -10.15 -16.47 -2.61
C ALA A 64 -9.75 -16.85 -1.17
N ASP A 65 -8.94 -17.89 -1.00
CA ASP A 65 -8.47 -18.36 0.32
C ASP A 65 -7.49 -17.36 0.99
N ASN A 66 -6.90 -16.44 0.24
CA ASN A 66 -6.06 -15.38 0.79
C ASN A 66 -6.89 -14.35 1.58
N VAL A 67 -8.21 -14.30 1.36
CA VAL A 67 -9.14 -13.40 2.06
C VAL A 67 -9.69 -14.13 3.30
N THR A 68 -8.96 -14.08 4.39
CA THR A 68 -9.33 -14.70 5.67
C THR A 68 -10.33 -13.84 6.46
N ASP A 69 -10.95 -14.41 7.49
CA ASP A 69 -12.04 -13.76 8.25
C ASP A 69 -11.59 -12.54 9.07
N ASP A 70 -10.30 -12.43 9.34
CA ASP A 70 -9.67 -11.33 10.08
C ASP A 70 -9.32 -10.12 9.21
N ILE A 71 -9.44 -10.22 7.87
CA ILE A 71 -9.19 -9.10 6.95
C ILE A 71 -10.25 -8.01 7.16
N SER A 72 -9.79 -6.82 7.50
CA SER A 72 -10.64 -5.65 7.74
C SER A 72 -10.83 -4.78 6.48
N PHE A 73 -9.86 -4.82 5.57
CA PHE A 73 -9.90 -4.08 4.30
C PHE A 73 -8.99 -4.71 3.25
N VAL A 74 -9.26 -4.41 2.01
CA VAL A 74 -8.43 -4.80 0.85
C VAL A 74 -7.96 -3.55 0.13
N ILE A 75 -6.71 -3.54 -0.34
CA ILE A 75 -6.19 -2.50 -1.24
C ILE A 75 -5.75 -3.17 -2.54
N ARG A 76 -6.15 -2.59 -3.66
CA ARG A 76 -5.75 -3.06 -5.00
C ARG A 76 -5.12 -1.96 -5.84
N THR A 77 -4.38 -2.33 -6.87
CA THR A 77 -3.98 -1.42 -7.94
C THR A 77 -5.07 -1.34 -9.01
N ALA A 78 -5.04 -0.31 -9.85
CA ALA A 78 -5.95 -0.21 -10.99
C ALA A 78 -5.80 -1.35 -12.03
N ALA A 79 -4.66 -2.07 -12.01
CA ALA A 79 -4.43 -3.24 -12.87
C ALA A 79 -5.15 -4.51 -12.38
N VAL A 80 -5.62 -4.52 -11.13
CA VAL A 80 -6.39 -5.63 -10.55
C VAL A 80 -7.87 -5.33 -10.71
N HIS A 81 -8.55 -6.08 -11.58
CA HIS A 81 -9.96 -5.89 -11.90
C HIS A 81 -10.89 -6.66 -10.94
N ASP A 82 -12.20 -6.44 -11.10
CA ASP A 82 -13.21 -7.04 -10.21
C ASP A 82 -13.37 -8.55 -10.40
N ASP A 83 -12.85 -9.12 -11.49
CA ASP A 83 -12.79 -10.56 -11.77
C ASP A 83 -11.67 -11.28 -10.99
N ASN A 84 -10.80 -10.55 -10.31
CA ASN A 84 -9.79 -11.13 -9.43
C ASN A 84 -10.47 -11.89 -8.27
N PRO A 85 -10.09 -13.16 -7.99
CA PRO A 85 -10.75 -13.97 -6.99
C PRO A 85 -10.73 -13.37 -5.57
N GLU A 86 -9.69 -12.63 -5.22
CA GLU A 86 -9.58 -11.98 -3.91
C GLU A 86 -10.51 -10.77 -3.82
N VAL A 87 -10.63 -9.97 -4.88
CA VAL A 87 -11.57 -8.83 -4.95
C VAL A 87 -13.00 -9.33 -4.89
N HIS A 88 -13.33 -10.38 -5.67
CA HIS A 88 -14.64 -10.99 -5.66
C HIS A 88 -15.01 -11.52 -4.27
N GLU A 89 -14.09 -12.22 -3.61
CA GLU A 89 -14.30 -12.77 -2.27
C GLU A 89 -14.45 -11.66 -1.21
N ALA A 90 -13.66 -10.60 -1.30
CA ALA A 90 -13.79 -9.43 -0.42
C ALA A 90 -15.19 -8.80 -0.53
N HIS A 91 -15.70 -8.61 -1.76
CA HIS A 91 -17.06 -8.11 -1.98
C HIS A 91 -18.12 -9.07 -1.42
N ARG A 92 -17.96 -10.38 -1.64
CA ARG A 92 -18.88 -11.42 -1.10
C ARG A 92 -18.97 -11.37 0.42
N ARG A 93 -17.87 -11.09 1.11
CA ARG A 93 -17.79 -10.96 2.57
C ARG A 93 -18.15 -9.57 3.09
N GLY A 94 -18.43 -8.61 2.21
CA GLY A 94 -18.68 -7.22 2.61
C GLY A 94 -17.46 -6.48 3.14
N ILE A 95 -16.24 -6.97 2.81
CA ILE A 95 -14.98 -6.32 3.16
C ILE A 95 -14.75 -5.17 2.17
N PRO A 96 -14.47 -3.95 2.66
CA PRO A 96 -14.24 -2.81 1.78
C PRO A 96 -12.97 -2.97 0.95
N VAL A 97 -13.08 -2.66 -0.33
CA VAL A 97 -11.98 -2.65 -1.30
C VAL A 97 -11.65 -1.20 -1.64
N PHE A 98 -10.40 -0.82 -1.47
CA PHE A 98 -9.89 0.51 -1.76
C PHE A 98 -8.89 0.47 -2.90
N GLU A 99 -8.85 1.56 -3.66
CA GLU A 99 -7.76 1.79 -4.60
C GLU A 99 -6.51 2.26 -3.85
N ARG A 100 -5.34 1.88 -4.33
CA ARG A 100 -4.05 2.33 -3.78
C ARG A 100 -3.98 3.86 -3.61
N THR A 101 -4.54 4.61 -4.55
CA THR A 101 -4.57 6.08 -4.52
C THR A 101 -5.39 6.64 -3.36
N GLN A 102 -6.44 5.94 -2.94
CA GLN A 102 -7.25 6.31 -1.78
C GLN A 102 -6.46 6.11 -0.48
N ALA A 103 -5.70 5.01 -0.39
CA ALA A 103 -4.85 4.74 0.77
C ALA A 103 -3.72 5.78 0.90
N TRP A 104 -3.01 6.08 -0.18
CA TRP A 104 -2.01 7.14 -0.19
C TRP A 104 -2.60 8.51 0.17
N GLY A 105 -3.74 8.87 -0.41
CA GLY A 105 -4.41 10.13 -0.09
C GLY A 105 -4.82 10.23 1.39
N ALA A 106 -5.21 9.12 2.01
CA ALA A 106 -5.53 9.11 3.44
C ALA A 106 -4.28 9.26 4.32
N LEU A 107 -3.18 8.55 3.97
CA LEU A 107 -1.90 8.68 4.66
C LEU A 107 -1.37 10.12 4.58
N MET A 108 -1.34 10.70 3.39
CA MET A 108 -0.84 12.06 3.18
C MET A 108 -1.59 13.11 4.00
N ARG A 109 -2.90 12.93 4.20
CA ARG A 109 -3.68 13.83 5.09
C ARG A 109 -3.26 13.78 6.56
N GLY A 110 -2.51 12.76 6.96
CA GLY A 110 -1.93 12.65 8.30
C GLY A 110 -0.62 13.43 8.49
N TYR A 111 0.03 13.83 7.41
CA TYR A 111 1.26 14.62 7.46
C TYR A 111 0.97 16.11 7.49
N GLN A 112 1.68 16.84 8.36
CA GLN A 112 1.55 18.30 8.46
C GLN A 112 2.00 19.00 7.16
N ASN A 113 3.03 18.45 6.50
CA ASN A 113 3.60 18.98 5.27
C ASN A 113 3.67 17.85 4.23
N ALA A 114 2.69 17.78 3.35
CA ALA A 114 2.67 16.85 2.23
C ALA A 114 2.95 17.59 0.93
N LEU A 115 4.01 17.19 0.21
CA LEU A 115 4.41 17.76 -1.08
C LEU A 115 4.01 16.79 -2.19
N CYS A 116 3.19 17.24 -3.14
CA CYS A 116 2.79 16.49 -4.31
C CYS A 116 3.45 17.05 -5.56
N ILE A 117 4.38 16.30 -6.15
CA ILE A 117 5.08 16.70 -7.38
C ILE A 117 4.33 16.12 -8.58
N SER A 118 3.77 16.96 -9.41
CA SER A 118 3.09 16.57 -10.66
C SER A 118 3.73 17.24 -11.87
N GLY A 119 3.55 16.63 -13.05
CA GLY A 119 4.07 17.17 -14.30
C GLY A 119 4.21 16.10 -15.37
N THR A 120 4.33 16.51 -16.62
CA THR A 120 4.55 15.63 -17.77
C THR A 120 5.93 14.98 -17.70
N HIS A 121 6.95 15.75 -17.31
CA HIS A 121 8.35 15.33 -17.16
C HIS A 121 8.92 15.86 -15.84
N GLY A 122 10.06 15.29 -15.41
CA GLY A 122 10.85 15.79 -14.30
C GLY A 122 10.31 15.49 -12.90
N LYS A 123 9.23 14.71 -12.75
CA LYS A 123 8.67 14.38 -11.42
C LYS A 123 9.68 13.75 -10.50
N THR A 124 10.31 12.66 -10.92
CA THR A 124 11.31 11.94 -10.12
C THR A 124 12.50 12.82 -9.76
N THR A 125 13.02 13.60 -10.71
CA THR A 125 14.14 14.53 -10.46
C THR A 125 13.77 15.58 -9.43
N THR A 126 12.62 16.21 -9.56
CA THR A 126 12.14 17.23 -8.61
C THR A 126 11.89 16.64 -7.23
N THR A 127 11.28 15.44 -7.16
CA THR A 127 11.08 14.72 -5.90
C THR A 127 12.42 14.44 -5.22
N SER A 128 13.41 13.97 -5.99
CA SER A 128 14.76 13.71 -5.47
C SER A 128 15.41 14.98 -4.92
N MET A 129 15.31 16.10 -5.63
CA MET A 129 15.84 17.39 -5.17
C MET A 129 15.17 17.83 -3.86
N CYS A 130 13.83 17.75 -3.77
CA CYS A 130 13.08 18.08 -2.56
C CYS A 130 13.51 17.18 -1.40
N THR A 131 13.70 15.89 -1.65
CA THR A 131 14.17 14.92 -0.65
C THR A 131 15.52 15.33 -0.08
N HIS A 132 16.50 15.64 -0.95
CA HIS A 132 17.82 16.06 -0.50
C HIS A 132 17.78 17.37 0.32
N ILE A 133 16.95 18.32 -0.07
CA ILE A 133 16.76 19.57 0.68
C ILE A 133 16.18 19.28 2.08
N MET A 134 15.17 18.42 2.15
CA MET A 134 14.55 18.05 3.43
C MET A 134 15.50 17.29 4.33
N MET A 135 16.27 16.36 3.78
CA MET A 135 17.31 15.62 4.54
C MET A 135 18.39 16.56 5.06
N ALA A 136 18.87 17.51 4.23
CA ALA A 136 19.85 18.51 4.65
C ALA A 136 19.30 19.44 5.72
N ALA A 137 17.99 19.64 5.76
CA ALA A 137 17.29 20.40 6.80
C ALA A 137 16.88 19.54 8.03
N GLU A 138 17.36 18.30 8.12
CA GLU A 138 17.10 17.37 9.22
C GLU A 138 15.59 17.09 9.45
N LYS A 139 14.78 17.00 8.37
CA LYS A 139 13.33 16.85 8.44
C LYS A 139 12.82 15.42 8.30
N ASP A 140 13.71 14.44 8.10
CA ASP A 140 13.36 13.02 7.97
C ASP A 140 12.14 12.77 7.05
N PRO A 141 12.25 13.04 5.73
CA PRO A 141 11.12 12.94 4.82
C PRO A 141 10.77 11.48 4.51
N THR A 142 9.47 11.17 4.48
CA THR A 142 8.95 9.97 3.82
C THR A 142 8.79 10.26 2.33
N VAL A 143 9.39 9.45 1.46
CA VAL A 143 9.40 9.65 0.00
C VAL A 143 8.75 8.48 -0.71
N MET A 144 7.94 8.79 -1.73
CA MET A 144 7.20 7.80 -2.51
C MET A 144 7.42 8.01 -4.02
#